data_a07dd2a57fa8150f0076bb498d7b9d84
#
_entry.id   a07dd2a57fa8150f0076bb498d7b9d84
#
_cell.length_a   1.000
_cell.length_b   1.000
_cell.length_c   1.000
_cell.angle_alpha   90.00
_cell.angle_beta   90.00
_cell.angle_gamma   90.00
#
_symmetry.space_group_name_H-M   'P 1'
#
loop_
_entity.id
_entity.type
_entity.pdbx_description
1 polymer ?
#
loop_
_entity_poly.entity_id
_entity_poly.type
_entity_poly.pdbx_seq_one_letter_code
_entity_poly.pdbx_strand_id
1 'polypeptide(L)'
;MTPVRLIALFALASALAAAGIDASAQKAAPPKEGATYEPSVGQAGKDVVWVPTPQALVDKMLDMAKATPSDYVMDLGSGDGRTVITAAKRGIRALGVEYDPNMVALSKRNAQKEGVAGRA
;
A
#
# COMPACT_ATOMS: atom_id res chain seq x y z
N MET A 1 50.13 -28.83 58.41
CA MET A 1 49.71 -27.40 58.11
C MET A 1 49.58 -27.24 56.63
N THR A 2 48.40 -27.38 56.11
CA THR A 2 48.08 -27.26 54.68
C THR A 2 47.37 -25.95 54.43
N PRO A 3 47.79 -25.10 53.49
CA PRO A 3 47.15 -23.87 53.21
C PRO A 3 45.89 -24.08 52.31
N VAL A 4 44.81 -23.48 52.76
CA VAL A 4 43.52 -23.45 52.07
C VAL A 4 43.66 -22.55 50.84
N ARG A 5 43.45 -23.10 49.63
CA ARG A 5 43.40 -22.33 48.39
C ARG A 5 41.99 -21.73 48.22
N LEU A 6 41.92 -20.42 48.27
CA LEU A 6 40.72 -19.65 47.97
C LEU A 6 40.49 -19.64 46.45
N ILE A 7 39.44 -20.30 45.99
CA ILE A 7 39.02 -20.26 44.57
C ILE A 7 38.10 -19.08 44.41
N ALA A 8 38.58 -18.05 43.73
CA ALA A 8 37.74 -16.93 43.32
C ALA A 8 36.86 -17.33 42.13
N LEU A 9 35.57 -17.42 42.36
CA LEU A 9 34.58 -17.55 41.26
C LEU A 9 34.42 -16.23 40.56
N PHE A 10 34.89 -16.14 39.31
CA PHE A 10 34.56 -15.06 38.38
C PHE A 10 33.14 -15.30 37.89
N ALA A 11 32.18 -14.52 38.38
CA ALA A 11 30.86 -14.43 37.81
C ALA A 11 30.93 -13.60 36.52
N LEU A 12 30.88 -14.27 35.38
CA LEU A 12 30.76 -13.63 34.07
C LEU A 12 29.31 -13.20 33.87
N ALA A 13 29.03 -11.93 34.16
CA ALA A 13 27.74 -11.33 33.86
C ALA A 13 27.62 -11.10 32.35
N SER A 14 26.93 -12.03 31.67
CA SER A 14 26.55 -11.85 30.28
C SER A 14 25.43 -10.79 30.18
N ALA A 15 25.78 -9.55 29.86
CA ALA A 15 24.83 -8.53 29.50
C ALA A 15 24.28 -8.86 28.08
N LEU A 16 23.11 -9.49 28.04
CA LEU A 16 22.35 -9.68 26.82
C LEU A 16 21.70 -8.32 26.47
N ALA A 17 22.35 -7.56 25.59
CA ALA A 17 21.76 -6.38 24.99
C ALA A 17 20.60 -6.82 24.10
N ALA A 18 19.37 -6.72 24.62
CA ALA A 18 18.17 -6.82 23.79
C ALA A 18 18.13 -5.59 22.88
N ALA A 19 18.63 -5.75 21.65
CA ALA A 19 18.36 -4.81 20.60
C ALA A 19 16.86 -4.91 20.28
N GLY A 20 16.08 -4.02 20.88
CA GLY A 20 14.68 -3.84 20.52
C GLY A 20 14.62 -3.43 19.05
N ILE A 21 14.10 -4.32 18.22
CA ILE A 21 13.70 -3.96 16.87
C ILE A 21 12.41 -3.14 17.03
N ASP A 22 12.55 -1.83 17.09
CA ASP A 22 11.42 -0.91 16.98
C ASP A 22 10.83 -1.08 15.57
N ALA A 23 9.86 -1.97 15.45
CA ALA A 23 8.95 -2.01 14.32
C ALA A 23 7.97 -0.83 14.44
N SER A 24 8.50 0.39 14.46
CA SER A 24 7.68 1.58 14.27
C SER A 24 7.21 1.54 12.82
N ALA A 25 5.96 1.11 12.63
CA ALA A 25 5.23 1.31 11.40
C ALA A 25 5.37 2.80 11.05
N GLN A 26 6.19 3.07 10.03
CA GLN A 26 6.49 4.43 9.58
C GLN A 26 5.20 4.99 9.00
N LYS A 27 4.42 5.66 9.86
CA LYS A 27 3.23 6.41 9.43
C LYS A 27 3.70 7.40 8.38
N ALA A 28 3.25 7.20 7.14
CA ALA A 28 3.58 8.08 6.04
C ALA A 28 3.40 9.54 6.49
N ALA A 29 4.44 10.34 6.35
CA ALA A 29 4.35 11.76 6.68
C ALA A 29 3.23 12.40 5.86
N PRO A 30 2.44 13.32 6.44
CA PRO A 30 1.41 14.02 5.68
C PRO A 30 2.07 14.74 4.50
N PRO A 31 1.39 14.80 3.33
CA PRO A 31 1.92 15.48 2.16
C PRO A 31 2.28 16.93 2.52
N LYS A 32 3.42 17.41 2.05
CA LYS A 32 3.79 18.83 2.16
C LYS A 32 2.70 19.65 1.47
N GLU A 33 2.16 20.65 2.16
CA GLU A 33 1.15 21.55 1.64
C GLU A 33 1.60 22.10 0.28
N GLY A 34 0.82 21.83 -0.79
CA GLY A 34 1.14 22.24 -2.16
C GLY A 34 1.78 21.16 -3.06
N ALA A 35 2.27 20.05 -2.55
CA ALA A 35 2.80 18.96 -3.38
C ALA A 35 1.67 18.00 -3.79
N THR A 36 1.53 17.73 -5.09
CA THR A 36 0.65 16.67 -5.58
C THR A 36 1.21 15.33 -5.10
N TYR A 37 0.40 14.55 -4.37
CA TYR A 37 0.80 13.22 -3.93
C TYR A 37 1.04 12.29 -5.13
N GLU A 38 2.23 11.72 -5.20
CA GLU A 38 2.62 10.70 -6.18
C GLU A 38 3.19 9.49 -5.43
N PRO A 39 2.56 8.31 -5.56
CA PRO A 39 3.03 7.11 -4.89
C PRO A 39 4.26 6.53 -5.56
N SER A 40 5.11 5.89 -4.76
CA SER A 40 6.24 5.10 -5.24
C SER A 40 5.90 3.62 -5.23
N VAL A 41 6.23 2.90 -6.31
CA VAL A 41 6.06 1.44 -6.36
C VAL A 41 6.83 0.79 -5.22
N GLY A 42 6.16 -0.10 -4.47
CA GLY A 42 6.75 -0.74 -3.29
C GLY A 42 6.63 0.07 -2.00
N GLN A 43 6.01 1.26 -2.01
CA GLN A 43 5.75 1.99 -0.77
C GLN A 43 4.85 1.19 0.17
N ALA A 44 5.04 1.41 1.48
CA ALA A 44 4.22 0.77 2.49
C ALA A 44 2.74 1.15 2.34
N GLY A 45 1.86 0.15 2.30
CA GLY A 45 0.42 0.30 2.44
C GLY A 45 -0.01 -0.08 3.86
N LYS A 46 -1.31 -0.31 4.06
CA LYS A 46 -1.84 -0.72 5.36
C LYS A 46 -1.35 -2.11 5.77
N ASP A 47 -1.55 -3.09 4.91
CA ASP A 47 -1.26 -4.49 5.17
C ASP A 47 -0.24 -5.07 4.18
N VAL A 48 -0.13 -4.47 3.00
CA VAL A 48 0.79 -4.87 1.92
C VAL A 48 1.41 -3.63 1.28
N VAL A 49 2.51 -3.82 0.56
CA VAL A 49 3.12 -2.76 -0.24
C VAL A 49 2.24 -2.44 -1.46
N TRP A 50 2.23 -1.17 -1.87
CA TRP A 50 1.52 -0.76 -3.07
C TRP A 50 2.30 -1.16 -4.33
N VAL A 51 1.67 -1.96 -5.18
CA VAL A 51 2.19 -2.32 -6.51
C VAL A 51 1.07 -2.11 -7.52
N PRO A 52 1.21 -1.13 -8.43
CA PRO A 52 0.18 -0.86 -9.42
C PRO A 52 0.09 -1.99 -10.46
N THR A 53 -1.11 -2.45 -10.75
CA THR A 53 -1.34 -3.43 -11.82
C THR A 53 -0.96 -2.82 -13.17
N PRO A 54 -0.12 -3.46 -14.00
CA PRO A 54 0.20 -2.96 -15.33
C PRO A 54 -1.06 -2.72 -16.17
N GLN A 55 -1.11 -1.63 -16.94
CA GLN A 55 -2.30 -1.27 -17.71
C GLN A 55 -2.76 -2.39 -18.65
N ALA A 56 -1.84 -3.03 -19.36
CA ALA A 56 -2.17 -4.15 -20.23
C ALA A 56 -2.84 -5.33 -19.50
N LEU A 57 -2.50 -5.54 -18.22
CA LEU A 57 -3.14 -6.56 -17.39
C LEU A 57 -4.55 -6.13 -16.99
N VAL A 58 -4.76 -4.86 -16.63
CA VAL A 58 -6.10 -4.32 -16.35
C VAL A 58 -7.02 -4.49 -17.56
N ASP A 59 -6.54 -4.13 -18.74
CA ASP A 59 -7.29 -4.33 -19.99
C ASP A 59 -7.64 -5.80 -20.20
N LYS A 60 -6.66 -6.68 -20.03
CA LYS A 60 -6.86 -8.13 -20.19
C LYS A 60 -7.84 -8.70 -19.17
N MET A 61 -7.81 -8.24 -17.91
CA MET A 61 -8.76 -8.67 -16.88
C MET A 61 -10.20 -8.35 -17.26
N LEU A 62 -10.47 -7.12 -17.72
CA LEU A 62 -11.80 -6.71 -18.16
C LEU A 62 -12.26 -7.47 -19.41
N ASP A 63 -11.35 -7.77 -20.35
CA ASP A 63 -11.63 -8.59 -21.53
C ASP A 63 -11.98 -10.02 -21.15
N MET A 64 -11.21 -10.64 -20.25
CA MET A 64 -11.46 -12.00 -19.78
C MET A 64 -12.76 -12.12 -19.00
N ALA A 65 -13.10 -11.10 -18.22
CA ALA A 65 -14.38 -10.99 -17.54
C ALA A 65 -15.56 -10.75 -18.50
N LYS A 66 -15.26 -10.42 -19.77
CA LYS A 66 -16.27 -10.02 -20.77
C LYS A 66 -17.15 -8.87 -20.26
N ALA A 67 -16.54 -7.95 -19.50
CA ALA A 67 -17.24 -6.84 -18.88
C ALA A 67 -17.86 -5.90 -19.93
N THR A 68 -19.12 -5.57 -19.73
CA THR A 68 -19.96 -4.77 -20.64
C THR A 68 -20.52 -3.54 -19.94
N PRO A 69 -21.03 -2.51 -20.66
CA PRO A 69 -21.68 -1.36 -20.04
C PRO A 69 -22.89 -1.67 -19.16
N SER A 70 -23.44 -2.89 -19.21
CA SER A 70 -24.53 -3.35 -18.34
C SER A 70 -24.03 -3.83 -16.98
N ASP A 71 -22.73 -4.03 -16.83
CA ASP A 71 -22.12 -4.53 -15.61
C ASP A 71 -21.76 -3.39 -14.65
N TYR A 72 -21.40 -3.79 -13.43
CA TYR A 72 -20.86 -2.92 -12.39
C TYR A 72 -19.55 -3.52 -11.87
N VAL A 73 -18.46 -2.77 -11.99
CA VAL A 73 -17.14 -3.22 -11.53
C VAL A 73 -16.85 -2.62 -10.16
N MET A 74 -16.42 -3.45 -9.23
CA MET A 74 -15.92 -3.01 -7.91
C MET A 74 -14.49 -3.47 -7.74
N ASP A 75 -13.60 -2.55 -7.33
CA ASP A 75 -12.19 -2.82 -7.04
C ASP A 75 -11.91 -2.52 -5.57
N LEU A 76 -11.57 -3.55 -4.79
CA LEU A 76 -11.26 -3.46 -3.37
C LEU A 76 -9.75 -3.33 -3.18
N GLY A 77 -9.29 -2.18 -2.71
CA GLY A 77 -7.88 -1.79 -2.70
C GLY A 77 -7.49 -1.14 -4.04
N SER A 78 -8.33 -0.20 -4.49
CA SER A 78 -8.25 0.35 -5.85
C SER A 78 -7.02 1.22 -6.14
N GLY A 79 -6.24 1.55 -5.12
CA GLY A 79 -5.01 2.32 -5.26
C GLY A 79 -5.21 3.65 -6.00
N ASP A 80 -4.50 3.84 -7.10
CA ASP A 80 -4.59 5.03 -7.95
C ASP A 80 -5.82 5.06 -8.88
N GLY A 81 -6.69 4.04 -8.78
CA GLY A 81 -7.96 3.97 -9.49
C GLY A 81 -7.89 3.42 -10.91
N ARG A 82 -6.74 2.93 -11.38
CA ARG A 82 -6.58 2.55 -12.80
C ARG A 82 -7.58 1.51 -13.30
N THR A 83 -7.96 0.52 -12.47
CA THR A 83 -8.93 -0.52 -12.84
C THR A 83 -10.32 0.10 -13.07
N VAL A 84 -10.81 0.87 -12.09
CA VAL A 84 -12.15 1.49 -12.18
C VAL A 84 -12.21 2.57 -13.26
N ILE A 85 -11.14 3.32 -13.45
CA ILE A 85 -11.02 4.32 -14.53
C ILE A 85 -11.07 3.63 -15.89
N THR A 86 -10.35 2.51 -16.06
CA THR A 86 -10.38 1.74 -17.31
C THR A 86 -11.77 1.18 -17.59
N ALA A 87 -12.45 0.63 -16.57
CA ALA A 87 -13.84 0.19 -16.69
C ALA A 87 -14.76 1.34 -17.09
N ALA A 88 -14.63 2.49 -16.44
CA ALA A 88 -15.42 3.68 -16.73
C ALA A 88 -15.21 4.22 -18.17
N LYS A 89 -13.97 4.17 -18.68
CA LYS A 89 -13.66 4.52 -20.08
C LYS A 89 -14.31 3.57 -21.08
N ARG A 90 -14.59 2.33 -20.69
CA ARG A 90 -15.37 1.34 -21.49
C ARG A 90 -16.89 1.51 -21.33
N GLY A 91 -17.34 2.54 -20.64
CA GLY A 91 -18.77 2.81 -20.40
C GLY A 91 -19.37 2.06 -19.22
N ILE A 92 -18.57 1.28 -18.48
CA ILE A 92 -19.00 0.48 -17.35
C ILE A 92 -19.02 1.37 -16.10
N ARG A 93 -20.07 1.28 -15.27
CA ARG A 93 -20.04 1.94 -13.95
C ARG A 93 -19.09 1.18 -13.03
N ALA A 94 -18.27 1.91 -12.28
CA ALA A 94 -17.29 1.29 -11.40
C ALA A 94 -17.21 2.00 -10.05
N LEU A 95 -16.71 1.29 -9.04
CA LEU A 95 -16.44 1.81 -7.69
C LEU A 95 -15.09 1.29 -7.23
N GLY A 96 -14.18 2.19 -6.90
CA GLY A 96 -12.96 1.88 -6.18
C GLY A 96 -13.14 2.10 -4.68
N VAL A 97 -12.71 1.13 -3.88
CA VAL A 97 -12.62 1.24 -2.43
C VAL A 97 -11.15 1.22 -2.05
N GLU A 98 -10.71 2.26 -1.34
CA GLU A 98 -9.29 2.43 -0.97
C GLU A 98 -9.19 2.92 0.48
N TYR A 99 -8.22 2.38 1.22
CA TYR A 99 -8.00 2.74 2.61
C TYR A 99 -7.18 4.03 2.78
N ASP A 100 -6.16 4.24 1.91
CA ASP A 100 -5.29 5.41 2.00
C ASP A 100 -5.97 6.65 1.42
N PRO A 101 -6.25 7.69 2.22
CA PRO A 101 -6.90 8.90 1.76
C PRO A 101 -6.10 9.65 0.67
N ASN A 102 -4.77 9.53 0.64
CA ASN A 102 -3.94 10.12 -0.41
C ASN A 102 -4.14 9.41 -1.75
N MET A 103 -4.24 8.07 -1.71
CA MET A 103 -4.57 7.26 -2.89
C MET A 103 -5.99 7.54 -3.37
N VAL A 104 -6.98 7.68 -2.47
CA VAL A 104 -8.35 8.10 -2.83
C VAL A 104 -8.33 9.46 -3.52
N ALA A 105 -7.60 10.44 -3.00
CA ALA A 105 -7.48 11.76 -3.61
C ALA A 105 -6.81 11.69 -4.99
N LEU A 106 -5.76 10.85 -5.13
CA LEU A 106 -5.09 10.60 -6.41
C LEU A 106 -6.03 9.96 -7.41
N SER A 107 -6.72 8.88 -7.03
CA SER A 107 -7.69 8.17 -7.87
C SER A 107 -8.78 9.13 -8.41
N LYS A 108 -9.35 9.98 -7.54
CA LYS A 108 -10.32 11.00 -7.95
C LYS A 108 -9.75 12.00 -8.96
N ARG A 109 -8.51 12.49 -8.74
CA ARG A 109 -7.84 13.38 -9.72
C ARG A 109 -7.62 12.67 -11.06
N ASN A 110 -7.20 11.41 -11.03
CA ASN A 110 -7.01 10.60 -12.22
C ASN A 110 -8.33 10.42 -12.99
N ALA A 111 -9.42 10.10 -12.31
CA ALA A 111 -10.74 9.97 -12.92
C ALA A 111 -11.22 11.30 -13.55
N GLN A 112 -10.97 12.43 -12.90
CA GLN A 112 -11.26 13.76 -13.44
C GLN A 112 -10.45 14.05 -14.71
N LYS A 113 -9.14 13.78 -14.66
CA LYS A 113 -8.21 13.97 -15.80
C LYS A 113 -8.63 13.13 -17.01
N GLU A 114 -9.12 11.93 -16.78
CA GLU A 114 -9.60 11.01 -17.82
C GLU A 114 -11.07 11.25 -18.23
N GLY A 115 -11.75 12.23 -17.61
CA GLY A 115 -13.14 12.59 -17.96
C GLY A 115 -14.19 11.58 -17.53
N VAL A 116 -13.91 10.72 -16.56
CA VAL A 116 -14.80 9.62 -16.14
C VAL A 116 -15.25 9.69 -14.68
N ALA A 117 -15.02 10.80 -13.99
CA ALA A 117 -15.34 10.97 -12.56
C ALA A 117 -16.82 10.73 -12.19
N GLY A 118 -17.74 10.77 -13.15
CA GLY A 118 -19.15 10.45 -12.92
C GLY A 118 -19.50 8.97 -13.04
N ARG A 119 -18.51 8.10 -13.36
CA ARG A 119 -18.69 6.66 -13.54
C ARG A 119 -17.70 5.82 -12.74
N ALA A 120 -16.61 6.43 -12.24
CA ALA A 120 -15.57 5.81 -11.43
C ALA A 120 -15.49 6.44 -10.04
#